data_4afff175eddb4be4eb9d297ded7f80fd
#
_entry.id   4afff175eddb4be4eb9d297ded7f80fd
#
_cell.length_a   1.000
_cell.length_b   1.000
_cell.length_c   1.000
_cell.angle_alpha   90.00
_cell.angle_beta   90.00
_cell.angle_gamma   90.00
#
_symmetry.space_group_name_H-M   'P 1'
#
loop_
_entity.id
_entity.type
_entity.pdbx_description
1 polymer ?
#
loop_
_entity_poly.entity_id
_entity_poly.type
_entity_poly.pdbx_seq_one_letter_code
_entity_poly.pdbx_strand_id
1 'polypeptide(L)'
;MIQPASEATSTATENELDIRGLFRTLWAGKLWIGGVALLFALFALAWTFFAPQEWSATAITDRPTVNMLGGYYSQQQFLRNLDVKANLASADQPSVMDEAYKEFIMQLASWDTRRDFWSQTDYYKQRRVGNSKEDAAMLDELINNIQYTPGDAARNLKDNVKLIAETAPDANNLLRQYVAFASQRAASHLNDELKGAWAARTIQMKAQVKRQEEVAKAIYNRRLRNVEQALKVAEQNNISRNETEVPPDELPDSELFMLGRPMLKARLENLQAVGPQFDLDYDQNRAMLNTLNVGPTLDPRFQTYRYLRTPEEPVKRDSPRRAFMMIMWGIVGALTGAGVALTRRRSD
;
A
#
# COMPACT_ATOMS: atom_id res chain seq x y z
N MET A 1 18.17 -65.62 82.66
CA MET A 1 19.26 -64.74 82.21
C MET A 1 18.99 -64.32 80.81
N ILE A 2 18.32 -63.18 80.62
CA ILE A 2 18.17 -62.56 79.32
C ILE A 2 18.03 -61.05 79.59
N GLN A 3 19.02 -60.26 79.18
CA GLN A 3 18.99 -58.81 79.20
C GLN A 3 18.12 -58.28 78.03
N PRO A 4 17.36 -57.27 78.27
CA PRO A 4 16.66 -56.56 77.15
C PRO A 4 17.58 -55.54 76.52
N ALA A 5 17.49 -55.49 75.20
CA ALA A 5 18.17 -54.56 74.35
C ALA A 5 17.61 -53.13 74.50
N SER A 6 18.50 -52.15 74.52
CA SER A 6 18.21 -50.73 74.53
C SER A 6 17.78 -50.29 73.12
N GLU A 7 16.57 -49.85 73.02
CA GLU A 7 16.09 -49.12 71.81
C GLU A 7 16.68 -47.72 71.77
N ALA A 8 17.52 -47.48 70.77
CA ALA A 8 17.99 -46.13 70.41
C ALA A 8 16.88 -45.45 69.59
N THR A 9 16.15 -44.54 70.21
CA THR A 9 15.20 -43.67 69.56
C THR A 9 15.97 -42.65 68.69
N SER A 10 16.01 -42.91 67.41
CA SER A 10 16.48 -41.91 66.44
C SER A 10 15.42 -40.80 66.30
N THR A 11 15.67 -39.63 66.89
CA THR A 11 14.93 -38.41 66.63
C THR A 11 15.31 -37.89 65.26
N ALA A 12 14.59 -38.33 64.23
CA ALA A 12 14.52 -37.66 62.96
C ALA A 12 13.77 -36.31 63.21
N THR A 13 14.51 -35.21 63.25
CA THR A 13 13.96 -33.86 63.16
C THR A 13 13.43 -33.70 61.77
N GLU A 14 12.16 -34.07 61.56
CA GLU A 14 11.42 -33.61 60.41
C GLU A 14 11.33 -32.09 60.50
N ASN A 15 11.97 -31.40 59.52
CA ASN A 15 11.74 -29.99 59.25
C ASN A 15 10.30 -29.83 58.69
N GLU A 16 9.29 -30.10 59.51
CA GLU A 16 7.92 -29.64 59.22
C GLU A 16 7.96 -28.10 59.22
N LEU A 17 7.78 -27.54 58.03
CA LEU A 17 7.52 -26.10 57.88
C LEU A 17 6.29 -25.77 58.74
N ASP A 18 6.52 -25.23 59.93
CA ASP A 18 5.45 -24.79 60.82
C ASP A 18 4.72 -23.59 60.18
N ILE A 19 3.78 -23.91 59.27
CA ILE A 19 2.98 -22.93 58.52
C ILE A 19 2.17 -22.04 59.49
N ARG A 20 1.77 -22.58 60.63
CA ARG A 20 1.05 -21.82 61.67
C ARG A 20 1.97 -20.81 62.37
N GLY A 21 3.19 -21.21 62.64
CA GLY A 21 4.23 -20.35 63.20
C GLY A 21 4.62 -19.20 62.25
N LEU A 22 4.76 -19.52 60.95
CA LEU A 22 4.99 -18.56 59.89
C LEU A 22 3.85 -17.52 59.78
N PHE A 23 2.60 -18.01 59.80
CA PHE A 23 1.43 -17.12 59.69
C PHE A 23 1.31 -16.19 60.91
N ARG A 24 1.61 -16.69 62.14
CA ARG A 24 1.58 -15.87 63.34
C ARG A 24 2.68 -14.84 63.38
N THR A 25 3.86 -15.14 62.80
CA THR A 25 4.99 -14.20 62.69
C THR A 25 4.70 -13.10 61.69
N LEU A 26 4.15 -13.47 60.51
CA LEU A 26 3.75 -12.51 59.49
C LEU A 26 2.65 -11.58 60.01
N TRP A 27 1.67 -12.13 60.80
CA TRP A 27 0.61 -11.33 61.40
C TRP A 27 1.10 -10.37 62.48
N ALA A 28 2.13 -10.79 63.27
CA ALA A 28 2.74 -9.92 64.27
C ALA A 28 3.58 -8.77 63.59
N GLY A 29 4.18 -9.10 62.43
CA GLY A 29 4.96 -8.17 61.60
C GLY A 29 4.17 -7.32 60.62
N LYS A 30 2.80 -7.37 60.64
CA LYS A 30 1.92 -6.71 59.66
C LYS A 30 2.21 -5.23 59.45
N LEU A 31 2.52 -4.48 60.49
CA LEU A 31 2.83 -3.03 60.39
C LEU A 31 4.17 -2.77 59.68
N TRP A 32 5.18 -3.64 59.92
CA TRP A 32 6.43 -3.56 59.16
C TRP A 32 6.26 -3.95 57.69
N ILE A 33 5.56 -5.02 57.46
CA ILE A 33 5.26 -5.49 56.06
C ILE A 33 4.48 -4.43 55.32
N GLY A 34 3.41 -3.89 55.95
CA GLY A 34 2.61 -2.80 55.35
C GLY A 34 3.39 -1.49 55.15
N GLY A 35 4.24 -1.12 56.12
CA GLY A 35 5.10 0.07 56.04
C GLY A 35 6.13 -0.01 54.91
N VAL A 36 6.85 -1.16 54.78
CA VAL A 36 7.79 -1.41 53.68
C VAL A 36 7.09 -1.43 52.34
N ALA A 37 5.95 -2.15 52.26
CA ALA A 37 5.15 -2.20 51.03
C ALA A 37 4.68 -0.81 50.58
N LEU A 38 4.20 0.02 51.52
CA LEU A 38 3.80 1.40 51.25
C LEU A 38 4.97 2.25 50.78
N LEU A 39 6.15 2.13 51.42
CA LEU A 39 7.34 2.86 51.05
C LEU A 39 7.80 2.54 49.64
N PHE A 40 7.83 1.28 49.26
CA PHE A 40 8.13 0.83 47.90
C PHE A 40 7.09 1.31 46.87
N ALA A 41 5.81 1.26 47.21
CA ALA A 41 4.74 1.75 46.35
C ALA A 41 4.85 3.29 46.14
N LEU A 42 5.18 4.06 47.18
CA LEU A 42 5.42 5.51 47.10
C LEU A 42 6.67 5.85 46.29
N PHE A 43 7.75 5.07 46.45
CA PHE A 43 8.96 5.23 45.66
C PHE A 43 8.67 4.93 44.17
N ALA A 44 7.95 3.86 43.86
CA ALA A 44 7.52 3.55 42.50
C ALA A 44 6.64 4.66 41.91
N LEU A 45 5.71 5.22 42.71
CA LEU A 45 4.89 6.36 42.29
C LEU A 45 5.76 7.57 41.94
N ALA A 46 6.72 7.94 42.82
CA ALA A 46 7.63 9.03 42.56
C ALA A 46 8.46 8.80 41.28
N TRP A 47 8.98 7.60 41.09
CA TRP A 47 9.70 7.21 39.86
C TRP A 47 8.86 7.42 38.60
N THR A 48 7.55 7.12 38.62
CA THR A 48 6.69 7.30 37.45
C THR A 48 6.48 8.76 37.01
N PHE A 49 6.90 9.75 37.79
CA PHE A 49 6.90 11.16 37.40
C PHE A 49 8.15 11.56 36.63
N PHE A 50 9.28 10.87 36.87
CA PHE A 50 10.56 11.14 36.21
C PHE A 50 10.76 10.22 34.97
N ALA A 51 10.11 9.07 34.91
CA ALA A 51 10.21 8.15 33.79
C ALA A 51 9.61 8.75 32.51
N PRO A 52 10.25 8.52 31.34
CA PRO A 52 9.70 8.94 30.04
C PRO A 52 8.28 8.42 29.88
N GLN A 53 7.39 9.29 29.44
CA GLN A 53 5.99 8.94 29.23
C GLN A 53 5.78 8.54 27.77
N GLU A 54 4.98 7.48 27.56
CA GLU A 54 4.58 7.01 26.25
C GLU A 54 3.09 7.18 26.07
N TRP A 55 2.71 7.82 24.99
CA TRP A 55 1.34 8.04 24.58
C TRP A 55 1.16 7.52 23.18
N SER A 56 0.10 6.75 22.94
CA SER A 56 -0.18 6.20 21.61
C SER A 56 -1.50 6.69 21.06
N ALA A 57 -1.44 7.22 19.85
CA ALA A 57 -2.60 7.44 19.01
C ALA A 57 -2.79 6.25 18.05
N THR A 58 -4.03 6.02 17.66
CA THR A 58 -4.39 4.91 16.77
C THR A 58 -5.33 5.40 15.67
N ALA A 59 -5.05 4.99 14.44
CA ALA A 59 -5.92 5.21 13.28
C ALA A 59 -6.34 3.87 12.66
N ILE A 60 -7.58 3.79 12.22
CA ILE A 60 -8.08 2.66 11.43
C ILE A 60 -8.46 3.20 10.06
N THR A 61 -7.92 2.58 9.01
CA THR A 61 -8.12 3.00 7.62
C THR A 61 -8.86 1.94 6.81
N ASP A 62 -9.46 2.38 5.72
CA ASP A 62 -10.18 1.55 4.75
C ASP A 62 -10.04 2.15 3.35
N ARG A 63 -10.54 1.44 2.34
CA ARG A 63 -10.52 1.84 0.94
C ARG A 63 -11.08 3.23 0.73
N PRO A 64 -10.49 4.02 -0.18
CA PRO A 64 -11.02 5.33 -0.53
C PRO A 64 -12.34 5.20 -1.29
N THR A 65 -13.12 6.27 -1.35
CA THR A 65 -14.25 6.39 -2.25
C THR A 65 -13.82 6.93 -3.61
N VAL A 66 -14.66 6.76 -4.63
CA VAL A 66 -14.41 7.31 -5.98
C VAL A 66 -14.12 8.81 -5.95
N ASN A 67 -14.87 9.57 -5.14
CA ASN A 67 -14.69 11.02 -5.02
C ASN A 67 -13.33 11.40 -4.42
N MET A 68 -12.76 10.58 -3.55
CA MET A 68 -11.44 10.81 -2.96
C MET A 68 -10.32 10.62 -3.97
N LEU A 69 -10.49 9.71 -4.92
CA LEU A 69 -9.54 9.46 -6.01
C LEU A 69 -9.64 10.47 -7.16
N GLY A 70 -10.77 11.17 -7.29
CA GLY A 70 -10.95 12.27 -8.24
C GLY A 70 -10.57 11.91 -9.69
N GLY A 71 -9.73 12.74 -10.30
CA GLY A 71 -9.26 12.57 -11.67
C GLY A 71 -8.48 11.29 -11.92
N TYR A 72 -7.71 10.80 -10.94
CA TYR A 72 -6.99 9.54 -11.05
C TYR A 72 -7.92 8.37 -11.39
N TYR A 73 -9.07 8.26 -10.68
CA TYR A 73 -10.07 7.22 -10.93
C TYR A 73 -10.57 7.23 -12.37
N SER A 74 -10.96 8.39 -12.88
CA SER A 74 -11.52 8.53 -14.23
C SER A 74 -10.51 8.14 -15.31
N GLN A 75 -9.26 8.54 -15.15
CA GLN A 75 -8.20 8.27 -16.11
C GLN A 75 -7.76 6.81 -16.09
N GLN A 76 -7.69 6.20 -14.92
CA GLN A 76 -7.42 4.78 -14.80
C GLN A 76 -8.55 3.93 -15.41
N GLN A 77 -9.81 4.32 -15.20
CA GLN A 77 -10.96 3.68 -15.87
C GLN A 77 -10.93 3.86 -17.39
N PHE A 78 -10.51 5.02 -17.87
CA PHE A 78 -10.34 5.25 -19.31
C PHE A 78 -9.32 4.26 -19.91
N LEU A 79 -8.15 4.10 -19.31
CA LEU A 79 -7.14 3.14 -19.77
C LEU A 79 -7.67 1.69 -19.74
N ARG A 80 -8.34 1.30 -18.66
CA ARG A 80 -8.94 -0.04 -18.53
C ARG A 80 -9.98 -0.32 -19.62
N ASN A 81 -10.79 0.67 -19.96
CA ASN A 81 -11.77 0.53 -21.04
C ASN A 81 -11.09 0.36 -22.42
N LEU A 82 -9.94 0.97 -22.64
CA LEU A 82 -9.14 0.73 -23.83
C LEU A 82 -8.59 -0.69 -23.89
N ASP A 83 -8.17 -1.21 -22.74
CA ASP A 83 -7.64 -2.58 -22.63
C ASP A 83 -8.73 -3.63 -22.83
N VAL A 84 -9.94 -3.40 -22.33
CA VAL A 84 -11.12 -4.26 -22.60
C VAL A 84 -11.40 -4.33 -24.11
N LYS A 85 -11.45 -3.18 -24.81
CA LYS A 85 -11.67 -3.14 -26.27
C LYS A 85 -10.56 -3.84 -27.06
N ALA A 86 -9.34 -3.86 -26.51
CA ALA A 86 -8.21 -4.56 -27.12
C ALA A 86 -8.06 -6.02 -26.68
N ASN A 87 -9.01 -6.57 -25.94
CA ASN A 87 -8.95 -7.90 -25.31
C ASN A 87 -7.69 -8.14 -24.45
N LEU A 88 -7.17 -7.10 -23.84
CA LEU A 88 -6.00 -7.15 -22.95
C LEU A 88 -6.37 -7.16 -21.46
N ALA A 89 -7.65 -6.95 -21.13
CA ALA A 89 -8.12 -6.93 -19.76
C ALA A 89 -8.15 -8.33 -19.15
N SER A 90 -7.62 -8.46 -17.92
CA SER A 90 -7.76 -9.67 -17.12
C SER A 90 -9.12 -9.71 -16.42
N ALA A 91 -9.75 -10.90 -16.37
CA ALA A 91 -11.05 -11.08 -15.70
C ALA A 91 -11.00 -10.76 -14.18
N ASP A 92 -9.84 -10.96 -13.54
CA ASP A 92 -9.63 -10.80 -12.09
C ASP A 92 -8.93 -9.48 -11.71
N GLN A 93 -9.06 -8.44 -12.54
CA GLN A 93 -8.42 -7.16 -12.24
C GLN A 93 -9.07 -6.49 -11.01
N PRO A 94 -8.29 -6.13 -9.98
CA PRO A 94 -8.82 -5.47 -8.78
C PRO A 94 -9.42 -4.10 -9.14
N SER A 95 -10.33 -3.61 -8.29
CA SER A 95 -10.91 -2.28 -8.51
C SER A 95 -9.83 -1.19 -8.37
N VAL A 96 -10.03 -0.04 -9.02
CA VAL A 96 -9.10 1.11 -8.90
C VAL A 96 -8.97 1.56 -7.43
N MET A 97 -10.05 1.43 -6.65
CA MET A 97 -10.04 1.74 -5.22
C MET A 97 -9.19 0.75 -4.43
N ASP A 98 -9.23 -0.54 -4.80
CA ASP A 98 -8.41 -1.57 -4.15
C ASP A 98 -6.92 -1.39 -4.45
N GLU A 99 -6.57 -1.07 -5.70
CA GLU A 99 -5.20 -0.77 -6.08
C GLU A 99 -4.64 0.45 -5.35
N ALA A 100 -5.42 1.53 -5.31
CA ALA A 100 -5.02 2.75 -4.62
C ALA A 100 -4.83 2.51 -3.10
N TYR A 101 -5.72 1.74 -2.49
CA TYR A 101 -5.60 1.38 -1.08
C TYR A 101 -4.43 0.45 -0.81
N LYS A 102 -4.19 -0.54 -1.68
CA LYS A 102 -3.05 -1.44 -1.58
C LYS A 102 -1.72 -0.69 -1.62
N GLU A 103 -1.59 0.26 -2.55
CA GLU A 103 -0.40 1.12 -2.62
C GLU A 103 -0.24 1.97 -1.35
N PHE A 104 -1.32 2.56 -0.83
CA PHE A 104 -1.30 3.27 0.45
C PHE A 104 -0.80 2.39 1.59
N ILE A 105 -1.29 1.16 1.71
CA ILE A 105 -0.87 0.21 2.75
C ILE A 105 0.61 -0.17 2.59
N MET A 106 1.10 -0.36 1.36
CA MET A 106 2.52 -0.61 1.11
C MET A 106 3.38 0.55 1.60
N GLN A 107 2.99 1.80 1.32
CA GLN A 107 3.70 2.98 1.80
C GLN A 107 3.58 3.13 3.33
N LEU A 108 2.39 2.89 3.91
CA LEU A 108 2.16 2.96 5.35
C LEU A 108 3.00 1.95 6.13
N ALA A 109 3.22 0.75 5.59
CA ALA A 109 4.01 -0.30 6.21
C ALA A 109 5.52 -0.18 5.92
N SER A 110 5.92 0.61 4.93
CA SER A 110 7.30 0.72 4.46
C SER A 110 8.23 1.31 5.50
N TRP A 111 9.37 0.67 5.72
CA TRP A 111 10.45 1.17 6.58
C TRP A 111 11.03 2.49 6.04
N ASP A 112 11.27 2.56 4.72
CA ASP A 112 11.79 3.78 4.08
C ASP A 112 10.84 4.95 4.20
N THR A 113 9.53 4.72 4.08
CA THR A 113 8.52 5.77 4.27
C THR A 113 8.54 6.31 5.71
N ARG A 114 8.65 5.43 6.72
CA ARG A 114 8.79 5.84 8.13
C ARG A 114 10.06 6.64 8.37
N ARG A 115 11.20 6.16 7.84
CA ARG A 115 12.48 6.86 7.93
C ARG A 115 12.42 8.24 7.30
N ASP A 116 11.90 8.33 6.06
CA ASP A 116 11.84 9.59 5.33
C ASP A 116 10.88 10.59 6.00
N PHE A 117 9.77 10.10 6.54
CA PHE A 117 8.86 10.90 7.36
C PHE A 117 9.58 11.51 8.56
N TRP A 118 10.20 10.69 9.41
CA TRP A 118 10.86 11.17 10.60
C TRP A 118 11.99 12.15 10.30
N SER A 119 12.81 11.86 9.29
CA SER A 119 13.92 12.73 8.89
C SER A 119 13.48 14.15 8.47
N GLN A 120 12.24 14.31 8.03
CA GLN A 120 11.66 15.59 7.62
C GLN A 120 10.96 16.32 8.77
N THR A 121 10.53 15.61 9.82
CA THR A 121 9.78 16.20 10.93
C THR A 121 10.65 17.11 11.81
N ASP A 122 10.04 18.19 12.31
CA ASP A 122 10.69 19.06 13.29
C ASP A 122 10.88 18.34 14.63
N TYR A 123 10.02 17.34 14.92
CA TYR A 123 10.14 16.50 16.10
C TYR A 123 11.50 15.79 16.18
N TYR A 124 11.97 15.20 15.08
CA TYR A 124 13.29 14.59 15.00
C TYR A 124 14.42 15.64 14.97
N LYS A 125 14.27 16.69 14.13
CA LYS A 125 15.31 17.71 13.93
C LYS A 125 15.70 18.44 15.25
N GLN A 126 14.73 18.72 16.11
CA GLN A 126 14.95 19.41 17.40
C GLN A 126 15.63 18.52 18.43
N ARG A 127 15.53 17.20 18.31
CA ARG A 127 16.09 16.21 19.24
C ARG A 127 17.48 15.72 18.85
N ARG A 128 17.96 16.07 17.66
CA ARG A 128 19.30 15.68 17.20
C ARG A 128 20.37 16.31 18.08
N VAL A 129 21.32 15.46 18.49
CA VAL A 129 22.48 15.87 19.30
C VAL A 129 23.67 16.28 18.42
N GLY A 130 23.64 15.94 17.10
CA GLY A 130 24.75 16.20 16.17
C GLY A 130 25.81 15.10 16.16
N ASN A 131 25.59 14.01 16.89
CA ASN A 131 26.41 12.81 16.84
C ASN A 131 25.75 11.78 15.91
N SER A 132 26.44 11.42 14.83
CA SER A 132 25.88 10.53 13.79
C SER A 132 25.38 9.18 14.33
N LYS A 133 26.06 8.60 15.32
CA LYS A 133 25.67 7.31 15.91
C LYS A 133 24.43 7.43 16.80
N GLU A 134 24.37 8.46 17.61
CA GLU A 134 23.25 8.72 18.52
C GLU A 134 22.01 9.15 17.74
N ASP A 135 22.18 10.03 16.73
CA ASP A 135 21.12 10.47 15.86
C ASP A 135 20.53 9.30 15.05
N ALA A 136 21.36 8.35 14.59
CA ALA A 136 20.92 7.15 13.90
C ALA A 136 20.14 6.19 14.83
N ALA A 137 20.61 6.00 16.05
CA ALA A 137 19.92 5.15 17.03
C ALA A 137 18.55 5.73 17.41
N MET A 138 18.47 7.04 17.63
CA MET A 138 17.21 7.73 17.89
C MET A 138 16.25 7.64 16.70
N LEU A 139 16.76 7.77 15.47
CA LEU A 139 15.93 7.64 14.28
C LEU A 139 15.35 6.22 14.13
N ASP A 140 16.14 5.20 14.44
CA ASP A 140 15.69 3.80 14.43
C ASP A 140 14.61 3.54 15.48
N GLU A 141 14.76 4.10 16.68
CA GLU A 141 13.74 4.05 17.72
C GLU A 141 12.42 4.70 17.26
N LEU A 142 12.50 5.88 16.67
CA LEU A 142 11.33 6.60 16.16
C LEU A 142 10.65 5.85 15.02
N ILE A 143 11.40 5.19 14.13
CA ILE A 143 10.84 4.33 13.06
C ILE A 143 10.03 3.19 13.68
N ASN A 144 10.51 2.58 14.76
CA ASN A 144 9.85 1.48 15.47
C ASN A 144 8.63 1.94 16.29
N ASN A 145 8.53 3.24 16.62
CA ASN A 145 7.37 3.83 17.30
C ASN A 145 6.14 3.92 16.39
N ILE A 146 6.30 3.74 15.07
CA ILE A 146 5.18 3.59 14.14
C ILE A 146 4.94 2.10 13.91
N GLN A 147 3.80 1.59 14.38
CA GLN A 147 3.42 0.19 14.31
C GLN A 147 2.21 0.02 13.39
N TYR A 148 2.38 -0.72 12.32
CA TYR A 148 1.30 -1.12 11.43
C TYR A 148 0.86 -2.55 11.75
N THR A 149 -0.45 -2.75 11.87
CA THR A 149 -1.08 -4.06 12.04
C THR A 149 -2.03 -4.29 10.87
N PRO A 150 -1.75 -5.30 10.02
CA PRO A 150 -2.60 -5.60 8.89
C PRO A 150 -4.00 -6.04 9.33
N GLY A 151 -4.99 -5.71 8.53
CA GLY A 151 -6.34 -6.20 8.68
C GLY A 151 -6.44 -7.70 8.48
N ASP A 152 -7.41 -8.32 9.12
CA ASP A 152 -7.73 -9.74 8.97
C ASP A 152 -9.22 -9.87 8.59
N ALA A 153 -9.47 -10.21 7.33
CA ALA A 153 -10.82 -10.35 6.81
C ALA A 153 -11.61 -11.47 7.52
N ALA A 154 -10.95 -12.55 7.94
CA ALA A 154 -11.59 -13.66 8.65
C ALA A 154 -12.10 -13.25 10.03
N ARG A 155 -11.43 -12.28 10.66
CA ARG A 155 -11.78 -11.72 11.98
C ARG A 155 -12.50 -10.37 11.88
N ASN A 156 -12.81 -9.93 10.67
CA ASN A 156 -13.38 -8.59 10.39
C ASN A 156 -12.55 -7.44 11.00
N LEU A 157 -11.23 -7.61 11.04
CA LEU A 157 -10.30 -6.59 11.49
C LEU A 157 -9.83 -5.76 10.29
N LYS A 158 -9.77 -4.45 10.49
CA LYS A 158 -9.28 -3.49 9.50
C LYS A 158 -7.83 -3.09 9.77
N ASP A 159 -7.18 -2.56 8.75
CA ASP A 159 -5.82 -2.04 8.86
C ASP A 159 -5.74 -0.96 9.93
N ASN A 160 -4.76 -1.13 10.80
CA ASN A 160 -4.57 -0.30 11.97
C ASN A 160 -3.13 0.21 12.01
N VAL A 161 -2.97 1.50 12.27
CA VAL A 161 -1.67 2.11 12.51
C VAL A 161 -1.67 2.82 13.85
N LYS A 162 -0.62 2.56 14.64
CA LYS A 162 -0.38 3.15 15.96
C LYS A 162 0.93 3.92 15.93
N LEU A 163 0.95 5.11 16.51
CA LEU A 163 2.17 5.89 16.71
C LEU A 163 2.33 6.23 18.19
N ILE A 164 3.53 6.00 18.71
CA ILE A 164 3.92 6.26 20.09
C ILE A 164 4.77 7.52 20.12
N ALA A 165 4.44 8.45 21.03
CA ALA A 165 5.19 9.68 21.26
C ALA A 165 5.21 10.03 22.76
N GLU A 166 6.02 11.03 23.13
CA GLU A 166 6.21 11.46 24.52
C GLU A 166 4.99 12.17 25.11
N THR A 167 4.17 12.80 24.27
CA THR A 167 2.94 13.51 24.68
C THR A 167 1.72 13.08 23.89
N ALA A 168 0.54 13.22 24.46
CA ALA A 168 -0.72 12.89 23.80
C ALA A 168 -0.99 13.73 22.54
N PRO A 169 -0.77 15.06 22.54
CA PRO A 169 -0.88 15.89 21.35
C PRO A 169 0.11 15.49 20.26
N ASP A 170 1.37 15.18 20.60
CA ASP A 170 2.37 14.77 19.62
C ASP A 170 1.99 13.43 18.99
N ALA A 171 1.55 12.43 19.77
CA ALA A 171 1.10 11.15 19.25
C ALA A 171 -0.03 11.31 18.22
N ASN A 172 -1.03 12.15 18.51
CA ASN A 172 -2.14 12.42 17.60
C ASN A 172 -1.67 13.18 16.34
N ASN A 173 -0.93 14.28 16.51
CA ASN A 173 -0.51 15.13 15.39
C ASN A 173 0.46 14.42 14.46
N LEU A 174 1.46 13.73 15.02
CA LEU A 174 2.44 12.98 14.23
C LEU A 174 1.79 11.80 13.48
N LEU A 175 0.83 11.10 14.09
CA LEU A 175 0.10 10.04 13.40
C LEU A 175 -0.71 10.59 12.22
N ARG A 176 -1.41 11.71 12.38
CA ARG A 176 -2.12 12.37 11.27
C ARG A 176 -1.18 12.77 10.15
N GLN A 177 -0.03 13.37 10.50
CA GLN A 177 0.99 13.77 9.53
C GLN A 177 1.59 12.55 8.81
N TYR A 178 1.87 11.46 9.52
CA TYR A 178 2.40 10.23 8.93
C TYR A 178 1.43 9.59 7.94
N VAL A 179 0.17 9.44 8.31
CA VAL A 179 -0.86 8.86 7.43
C VAL A 179 -1.06 9.73 6.18
N ALA A 180 -1.05 11.06 6.32
CA ALA A 180 -1.11 11.98 5.19
C ALA A 180 0.14 11.88 4.29
N PHE A 181 1.33 11.79 4.88
CA PHE A 181 2.60 11.61 4.16
C PHE A 181 2.62 10.30 3.36
N ALA A 182 2.22 9.18 3.97
CA ALA A 182 2.12 7.89 3.29
C ALA A 182 1.12 7.93 2.12
N SER A 183 -0.03 8.60 2.31
CA SER A 183 -1.02 8.79 1.25
C SER A 183 -0.50 9.66 0.09
N GLN A 184 0.21 10.73 0.37
CA GLN A 184 0.81 11.58 -0.65
C GLN A 184 1.87 10.82 -1.45
N ARG A 185 2.68 10.00 -0.79
CA ARG A 185 3.69 9.17 -1.43
C ARG A 185 3.04 8.09 -2.32
N ALA A 186 1.97 7.45 -1.85
CA ALA A 186 1.16 6.52 -2.63
C ALA A 186 0.54 7.20 -3.85
N ALA A 187 -0.03 8.38 -3.69
CA ALA A 187 -0.61 9.15 -4.80
C ALA A 187 0.44 9.54 -5.85
N SER A 188 1.66 9.90 -5.43
CA SER A 188 2.77 10.18 -6.35
C SER A 188 3.16 8.95 -7.15
N HIS A 189 3.31 7.80 -6.48
CA HIS A 189 3.66 6.53 -7.12
C HIS A 189 2.60 6.08 -8.13
N LEU A 190 1.32 6.13 -7.75
CA LEU A 190 0.19 5.82 -8.62
C LEU A 190 0.10 6.75 -9.84
N ASN A 191 0.40 8.03 -9.68
CA ASN A 191 0.48 8.96 -10.80
C ASN A 191 1.62 8.62 -11.76
N ASP A 192 2.78 8.19 -11.26
CA ASP A 192 3.90 7.81 -12.10
C ASP A 192 3.61 6.48 -12.84
N GLU A 193 2.93 5.54 -12.22
CA GLU A 193 2.42 4.33 -12.88
C GLU A 193 1.40 4.69 -13.97
N LEU A 194 0.45 5.59 -13.68
CA LEU A 194 -0.54 6.06 -14.66
C LEU A 194 0.14 6.72 -15.87
N LYS A 195 1.16 7.58 -15.66
CA LYS A 195 1.96 8.16 -16.76
C LYS A 195 2.62 7.09 -17.60
N GLY A 196 3.24 6.10 -16.96
CA GLY A 196 3.89 4.98 -17.63
C GLY A 196 2.92 4.17 -18.49
N ALA A 197 1.76 3.79 -17.92
CA ALA A 197 0.71 3.06 -18.63
C ALA A 197 0.13 3.86 -19.80
N TRP A 198 -0.11 5.15 -19.60
CA TRP A 198 -0.58 6.07 -20.63
C TRP A 198 0.40 6.18 -21.79
N ALA A 199 1.69 6.39 -21.50
CA ALA A 199 2.74 6.46 -22.50
C ALA A 199 2.87 5.15 -23.30
N ALA A 200 2.83 4.01 -22.63
CA ALA A 200 2.87 2.70 -23.26
C ALA A 200 1.67 2.51 -24.21
N ARG A 201 0.47 2.90 -23.79
CA ARG A 201 -0.73 2.81 -24.61
C ARG A 201 -0.67 3.75 -25.82
N THR A 202 -0.15 4.96 -25.63
CA THR A 202 0.08 5.92 -26.73
C THR A 202 1.02 5.37 -27.80
N ILE A 203 2.14 4.76 -27.39
CA ILE A 203 3.11 4.11 -28.29
C ILE A 203 2.44 2.96 -29.05
N GLN A 204 1.71 2.11 -28.36
CA GLN A 204 0.99 0.98 -28.96
C GLN A 204 -0.03 1.44 -30.00
N MET A 205 -0.85 2.44 -29.67
CA MET A 205 -1.86 3.02 -30.57
C MET A 205 -1.22 3.66 -31.79
N LYS A 206 -0.12 4.39 -31.60
CA LYS A 206 0.66 4.99 -32.71
C LYS A 206 1.19 3.92 -33.66
N ALA A 207 1.70 2.81 -33.13
CA ALA A 207 2.18 1.70 -33.94
C ALA A 207 1.03 1.01 -34.71
N GLN A 208 -0.15 0.92 -34.11
CA GLN A 208 -1.35 0.36 -34.74
C GLN A 208 -1.84 1.24 -35.90
N VAL A 209 -1.99 2.53 -35.67
CA VAL A 209 -2.39 3.50 -36.72
C VAL A 209 -1.39 3.45 -37.87
N LYS A 210 -0.09 3.49 -37.58
CA LYS A 210 0.95 3.39 -38.64
C LYS A 210 0.85 2.10 -39.44
N ARG A 211 0.60 0.95 -38.80
CA ARG A 211 0.39 -0.31 -39.53
C ARG A 211 -0.81 -0.24 -40.46
N GLN A 212 -1.93 0.32 -40.01
CA GLN A 212 -3.14 0.49 -40.83
C GLN A 212 -2.86 1.39 -42.03
N GLU A 213 -2.11 2.49 -41.84
CA GLU A 213 -1.67 3.35 -42.93
C GLU A 213 -0.82 2.62 -43.97
N GLU A 214 0.18 1.85 -43.53
CA GLU A 214 1.07 1.10 -44.44
C GLU A 214 0.30 -0.02 -45.19
N VAL A 215 -0.63 -0.69 -44.52
CA VAL A 215 -1.51 -1.68 -45.17
C VAL A 215 -2.43 -1.02 -46.22
N ALA A 216 -3.07 0.09 -45.88
CA ALA A 216 -3.91 0.83 -46.82
C ALA A 216 -3.13 1.31 -48.05
N LYS A 217 -1.91 1.87 -47.85
CA LYS A 217 -0.99 2.25 -48.94
C LYS A 217 -0.58 1.07 -49.79
N ALA A 218 -0.26 -0.07 -49.19
CA ALA A 218 0.11 -1.29 -49.90
C ALA A 218 -1.02 -1.82 -50.79
N ILE A 219 -2.27 -1.82 -50.26
CA ILE A 219 -3.46 -2.20 -51.02
C ILE A 219 -3.69 -1.25 -52.16
N TYR A 220 -3.62 0.06 -51.91
CA TYR A 220 -3.77 1.10 -52.94
C TYR A 220 -2.74 0.93 -54.07
N ASN A 221 -1.45 0.80 -53.72
CA ASN A 221 -0.39 0.62 -54.70
C ASN A 221 -0.54 -0.67 -55.51
N ARG A 222 -1.03 -1.74 -54.91
CA ARG A 222 -1.35 -2.99 -55.64
C ARG A 222 -2.51 -2.78 -56.61
N ARG A 223 -3.62 -2.16 -56.19
CA ARG A 223 -4.74 -1.83 -57.04
C ARG A 223 -4.34 -0.93 -58.24
N LEU A 224 -3.51 0.06 -57.97
CA LEU A 224 -2.99 0.97 -58.97
C LEU A 224 -2.22 0.19 -60.05
N ARG A 225 -1.24 -0.62 -59.63
CA ARG A 225 -0.44 -1.45 -60.56
C ARG A 225 -1.29 -2.43 -61.38
N ASN A 226 -2.32 -3.04 -60.75
CA ASN A 226 -3.20 -3.95 -61.46
C ASN A 226 -3.98 -3.28 -62.58
N VAL A 227 -4.51 -2.05 -62.27
CA VAL A 227 -5.24 -1.25 -63.31
C VAL A 227 -4.30 -0.76 -64.38
N GLU A 228 -3.10 -0.29 -64.08
CA GLU A 228 -2.09 0.15 -65.04
C GLU A 228 -1.67 -1.01 -65.97
N GLN A 229 -1.46 -2.22 -65.41
CA GLN A 229 -1.14 -3.40 -66.16
C GLN A 229 -2.30 -3.88 -67.06
N ALA A 230 -3.53 -3.84 -66.55
CA ALA A 230 -4.73 -4.15 -67.37
C ALA A 230 -4.88 -3.14 -68.53
N LEU A 231 -4.66 -1.86 -68.25
CA LEU A 231 -4.68 -0.82 -69.30
C LEU A 231 -3.66 -1.07 -70.40
N LYS A 232 -2.41 -1.43 -70.03
CA LYS A 232 -1.38 -1.77 -70.99
C LYS A 232 -1.75 -3.01 -71.83
N VAL A 233 -2.34 -4.07 -71.27
CA VAL A 233 -2.84 -5.25 -71.99
C VAL A 233 -3.97 -4.85 -72.92
N ALA A 234 -4.97 -4.03 -72.50
CA ALA A 234 -6.07 -3.54 -73.33
C ALA A 234 -5.57 -2.67 -74.49
N GLU A 235 -4.52 -1.90 -74.30
CA GLU A 235 -3.87 -1.10 -75.35
C GLU A 235 -3.17 -1.99 -76.40
N GLN A 236 -2.41 -3.00 -75.95
CA GLN A 236 -1.71 -3.94 -76.83
C GLN A 236 -2.67 -4.80 -77.66
N ASN A 237 -3.84 -5.17 -77.12
CA ASN A 237 -4.84 -5.99 -77.80
C ASN A 237 -5.94 -5.17 -78.50
N ASN A 238 -5.82 -3.84 -78.50
CA ASN A 238 -6.82 -2.92 -79.13
C ASN A 238 -8.25 -3.05 -78.57
N ILE A 239 -8.41 -3.43 -77.29
CA ILE A 239 -9.72 -3.57 -76.63
C ILE A 239 -10.25 -2.16 -76.31
N SER A 240 -11.15 -1.68 -77.18
CA SER A 240 -11.71 -0.33 -77.09
C SER A 240 -13.06 -0.21 -76.39
N ARG A 241 -13.72 -1.32 -76.10
CA ARG A 241 -15.02 -1.42 -75.44
C ARG A 241 -14.99 -2.42 -74.34
N ASN A 242 -16.01 -2.32 -73.45
CA ASN A 242 -16.20 -3.34 -72.43
C ASN A 242 -16.65 -4.67 -73.10
N GLU A 243 -15.90 -5.73 -72.84
CA GLU A 243 -16.13 -7.09 -73.42
C GLU A 243 -16.67 -8.04 -72.36
N THR A 244 -17.05 -7.57 -71.18
CA THR A 244 -17.58 -8.39 -70.10
C THR A 244 -18.93 -7.85 -69.59
N GLU A 245 -19.82 -8.74 -69.19
CA GLU A 245 -21.09 -8.43 -68.51
C GLU A 245 -20.92 -8.43 -66.97
N VAL A 246 -19.75 -8.87 -66.46
CA VAL A 246 -19.45 -8.94 -65.03
C VAL A 246 -19.22 -7.50 -64.49
N PRO A 247 -19.80 -7.17 -63.34
CA PRO A 247 -19.56 -5.87 -62.72
C PRO A 247 -18.07 -5.64 -62.50
N PRO A 248 -17.54 -4.42 -62.68
CA PRO A 248 -16.11 -4.10 -62.59
C PRO A 248 -15.47 -4.47 -61.26
N ASP A 249 -16.25 -4.50 -60.16
CA ASP A 249 -15.76 -4.80 -58.81
C ASP A 249 -15.73 -6.29 -58.50
N GLU A 250 -16.40 -7.10 -59.29
CA GLU A 250 -16.43 -8.59 -59.20
C GLU A 250 -15.42 -9.24 -60.14
N LEU A 251 -14.85 -8.48 -61.08
CA LEU A 251 -13.92 -9.00 -62.09
C LEU A 251 -12.56 -9.34 -61.45
N PRO A 252 -12.01 -10.51 -61.66
CA PRO A 252 -10.68 -10.89 -61.23
C PRO A 252 -9.61 -9.93 -61.77
N ASP A 253 -8.54 -9.67 -61.00
CA ASP A 253 -7.43 -8.79 -61.42
C ASP A 253 -6.80 -9.18 -62.77
N SER A 254 -6.77 -10.50 -63.09
CA SER A 254 -6.29 -11.05 -64.35
C SER A 254 -7.14 -10.74 -65.57
N GLU A 255 -8.41 -10.37 -65.39
CA GLU A 255 -9.41 -10.13 -66.42
C GLU A 255 -9.84 -8.66 -66.56
N LEU A 256 -9.27 -7.79 -65.74
CA LEU A 256 -9.56 -6.36 -65.73
C LEU A 256 -9.38 -5.69 -67.12
N PHE A 257 -8.51 -6.23 -67.98
CA PHE A 257 -8.30 -5.70 -69.32
C PHE A 257 -9.57 -5.77 -70.22
N MET A 258 -10.54 -6.64 -69.92
CA MET A 258 -11.82 -6.78 -70.62
C MET A 258 -12.72 -5.55 -70.48
N LEU A 259 -12.47 -4.68 -69.45
CA LEU A 259 -13.20 -3.42 -69.27
C LEU A 259 -12.97 -2.39 -70.37
N GLY A 260 -11.90 -2.62 -71.17
CA GLY A 260 -11.53 -1.70 -72.26
C GLY A 260 -10.84 -0.43 -71.82
N ARG A 261 -10.11 0.22 -72.73
CA ARG A 261 -9.27 1.40 -72.47
C ARG A 261 -10.01 2.58 -71.79
N PRO A 262 -11.20 3.02 -72.20
CA PRO A 262 -11.85 4.20 -71.62
C PRO A 262 -12.18 3.98 -70.13
N MET A 263 -12.72 2.77 -69.79
CA MET A 263 -13.12 2.45 -68.43
C MET A 263 -11.91 2.30 -67.53
N LEU A 264 -10.84 1.67 -68.00
CA LEU A 264 -9.61 1.54 -67.25
C LEU A 264 -8.90 2.88 -66.97
N LYS A 265 -8.90 3.81 -67.97
CA LYS A 265 -8.41 5.18 -67.77
C LYS A 265 -9.20 5.93 -66.70
N ALA A 266 -10.55 5.91 -66.79
CA ALA A 266 -11.40 6.50 -65.79
C ALA A 266 -11.19 5.92 -64.36
N ARG A 267 -10.99 4.60 -64.28
CA ARG A 267 -10.70 3.91 -63.00
C ARG A 267 -9.35 4.28 -62.46
N LEU A 268 -8.33 4.43 -63.33
CA LEU A 268 -7.00 4.87 -62.95
C LEU A 268 -7.01 6.30 -62.40
N GLU A 269 -7.64 7.24 -63.12
CA GLU A 269 -7.80 8.62 -62.69
C GLU A 269 -8.57 8.71 -61.38
N ASN A 270 -9.64 7.92 -61.20
CA ASN A 270 -10.41 7.90 -59.93
C ASN A 270 -9.54 7.38 -58.77
N LEU A 271 -8.78 6.28 -58.94
CA LEU A 271 -7.88 5.75 -57.92
C LEU A 271 -6.84 6.81 -57.54
N GLN A 272 -6.27 7.51 -58.52
CA GLN A 272 -5.28 8.55 -58.27
C GLN A 272 -5.85 9.77 -57.56
N ALA A 273 -7.08 10.14 -57.87
CA ALA A 273 -7.77 11.27 -57.23
C ALA A 273 -8.18 10.99 -55.78
N VAL A 274 -8.65 9.78 -55.49
CA VAL A 274 -9.13 9.37 -54.14
C VAL A 274 -7.99 9.01 -53.21
N GLY A 275 -6.93 8.37 -53.75
CA GLY A 275 -5.80 7.92 -52.96
C GLY A 275 -6.10 6.66 -52.09
N PRO A 276 -5.24 6.39 -51.12
CA PRO A 276 -5.44 5.27 -50.17
C PRO A 276 -6.72 5.46 -49.37
N GLN A 277 -7.57 4.44 -49.35
CA GLN A 277 -8.79 4.41 -48.54
C GLN A 277 -8.51 3.75 -47.20
N PHE A 278 -9.06 4.35 -46.13
CA PHE A 278 -8.97 3.87 -44.78
C PHE A 278 -10.34 3.37 -44.33
N ASP A 279 -10.34 2.41 -43.41
CA ASP A 279 -11.53 1.86 -42.79
C ASP A 279 -11.96 2.68 -41.56
N LEU A 280 -13.14 2.40 -41.04
CA LEU A 280 -13.68 3.01 -39.83
C LEU A 280 -12.79 2.77 -38.59
N ASP A 281 -12.15 1.61 -38.53
CA ASP A 281 -11.27 1.26 -37.39
C ASP A 281 -10.03 2.16 -37.37
N TYR A 282 -9.49 2.51 -38.55
CA TYR A 282 -8.40 3.48 -38.64
C TYR A 282 -8.81 4.85 -38.13
N ASP A 283 -9.98 5.34 -38.53
CA ASP A 283 -10.47 6.65 -38.10
C ASP A 283 -10.69 6.70 -36.59
N GLN A 284 -11.27 5.63 -36.02
CA GLN A 284 -11.46 5.49 -34.58
C GLN A 284 -10.12 5.43 -33.84
N ASN A 285 -9.16 4.66 -34.32
CA ASN A 285 -7.84 4.53 -33.70
C ASN A 285 -7.06 5.84 -33.78
N ARG A 286 -7.18 6.58 -34.87
CA ARG A 286 -6.57 7.90 -35.04
C ARG A 286 -7.19 8.94 -34.11
N ALA A 287 -8.50 8.95 -33.94
CA ALA A 287 -9.18 9.81 -32.98
C ALA A 287 -8.76 9.50 -31.54
N MET A 288 -8.65 8.19 -31.20
CA MET A 288 -8.16 7.74 -29.91
C MET A 288 -6.70 8.13 -29.67
N LEU A 289 -5.84 7.99 -30.66
CA LEU A 289 -4.45 8.44 -30.58
C LEU A 289 -4.35 9.94 -30.30
N ASN A 290 -5.19 10.75 -30.93
CA ASN A 290 -5.24 12.19 -30.66
C ASN A 290 -5.62 12.48 -29.20
N THR A 291 -6.57 11.72 -28.64
CA THR A 291 -6.94 11.84 -27.20
C THR A 291 -5.76 11.44 -26.30
N LEU A 292 -5.08 10.33 -26.62
CA LEU A 292 -3.92 9.88 -25.84
C LEU A 292 -2.73 10.84 -25.91
N ASN A 293 -2.53 11.54 -27.04
CA ASN A 293 -1.46 12.51 -27.21
C ASN A 293 -1.60 13.76 -26.32
N VAL A 294 -2.80 14.04 -25.81
CA VAL A 294 -3.00 15.14 -24.83
C VAL A 294 -2.32 14.81 -23.49
N GLY A 295 -2.18 13.53 -23.19
CA GLY A 295 -1.60 13.06 -21.93
C GLY A 295 -2.60 13.01 -20.77
N PRO A 296 -2.21 12.37 -19.64
CA PRO A 296 -3.06 12.33 -18.45
C PRO A 296 -3.03 13.65 -17.69
N THR A 297 -4.18 14.07 -17.17
CA THR A 297 -4.27 15.18 -16.22
C THR A 297 -4.00 14.66 -14.82
N LEU A 298 -2.84 14.94 -14.26
CA LEU A 298 -2.43 14.42 -12.97
C LEU A 298 -2.87 15.35 -11.85
N ASP A 299 -3.52 14.78 -10.84
CA ASP A 299 -3.76 15.44 -9.56
C ASP A 299 -2.90 14.74 -8.49
N PRO A 300 -1.85 15.40 -7.97
CA PRO A 300 -0.99 14.78 -6.96
C PRO A 300 -1.62 14.73 -5.56
N ARG A 301 -2.82 15.27 -5.38
CA ARG A 301 -3.45 15.48 -4.07
C ARG A 301 -4.68 14.62 -3.80
N PHE A 302 -4.94 13.61 -4.63
CA PHE A 302 -6.04 12.70 -4.34
C PHE A 302 -5.72 11.83 -3.11
N GLN A 303 -6.78 11.41 -2.40
CA GLN A 303 -6.66 10.67 -1.15
C GLN A 303 -6.82 9.17 -1.40
N THR A 304 -5.80 8.38 -1.02
CA THR A 304 -5.72 6.94 -1.28
C THR A 304 -6.36 6.06 -0.19
N TYR A 305 -6.92 6.65 0.85
CA TYR A 305 -7.57 5.98 1.98
C TYR A 305 -8.74 6.80 2.51
N ARG A 306 -9.57 6.18 3.34
CA ARG A 306 -10.50 6.88 4.25
C ARG A 306 -10.27 6.43 5.67
N TYR A 307 -10.55 7.28 6.64
CA TYR A 307 -10.58 6.89 8.04
C TYR A 307 -11.89 6.17 8.37
N LEU A 308 -11.80 5.02 9.07
CA LEU A 308 -12.87 4.45 9.87
C LEU A 308 -12.76 4.93 11.31
N ARG A 309 -11.53 5.12 11.79
CA ARG A 309 -11.24 5.79 13.05
C ARG A 309 -10.15 6.82 12.81
N THR A 310 -10.51 8.07 12.98
CA THR A 310 -9.57 9.19 12.92
C THR A 310 -8.68 9.18 14.17
N PRO A 311 -7.38 9.49 14.06
CA PRO A 311 -6.53 9.66 15.23
C PRO A 311 -7.09 10.72 16.18
N GLU A 312 -7.12 10.39 17.46
CA GLU A 312 -7.55 11.26 18.55
C GLU A 312 -6.48 11.31 19.64
N GLU A 313 -6.49 12.37 20.43
CA GLU A 313 -5.59 12.47 21.59
C GLU A 313 -5.90 11.37 22.60
N PRO A 314 -4.91 10.54 22.97
CA PRO A 314 -5.14 9.48 23.94
C PRO A 314 -5.42 10.06 25.34
N VAL A 315 -6.47 9.56 25.97
CA VAL A 315 -6.88 9.97 27.32
C VAL A 315 -6.00 9.34 28.41
N LYS A 316 -5.40 8.18 28.09
CA LYS A 316 -4.56 7.41 29.02
C LYS A 316 -3.20 7.17 28.42
N ARG A 317 -2.15 7.31 29.22
CA ARG A 317 -0.78 6.95 28.83
C ARG A 317 -0.61 5.43 28.81
N ASP A 318 0.24 4.96 27.92
CA ASP A 318 0.57 3.54 27.77
C ASP A 318 1.60 3.11 28.83
N SER A 319 2.65 3.94 29.03
CA SER A 319 3.76 3.68 29.94
C SER A 319 4.19 4.96 30.67
N PRO A 320 4.70 4.87 31.92
CA PRO A 320 4.47 3.79 32.88
C PRO A 320 3.04 3.85 33.45
N ARG A 321 2.40 2.67 33.60
CA ARG A 321 1.06 2.57 34.22
C ARG A 321 1.18 2.70 35.73
N ARG A 322 0.82 3.88 36.27
CA ARG A 322 0.99 4.22 37.70
C ARG A 322 0.45 3.13 38.63
N ALA A 323 -0.81 2.73 38.44
CA ALA A 323 -1.46 1.74 39.29
C ALA A 323 -0.73 0.37 39.24
N PHE A 324 -0.33 -0.08 38.07
CA PHE A 324 0.40 -1.33 37.89
C PHE A 324 1.76 -1.29 38.59
N MET A 325 2.52 -0.22 38.40
CA MET A 325 3.83 -0.02 39.04
C MET A 325 3.71 -0.01 40.57
N MET A 326 2.74 0.72 41.11
CA MET A 326 2.49 0.75 42.57
C MET A 326 2.15 -0.64 43.12
N ILE A 327 1.30 -1.40 42.44
CA ILE A 327 0.92 -2.76 42.87
C ILE A 327 2.15 -3.70 42.82
N MET A 328 2.89 -3.70 41.71
CA MET A 328 4.06 -4.58 41.55
C MET A 328 5.13 -4.29 42.61
N TRP A 329 5.50 -3.01 42.78
CA TRP A 329 6.50 -2.63 43.77
C TRP A 329 5.96 -2.76 45.20
N GLY A 330 4.68 -2.57 45.43
CA GLY A 330 4.01 -2.88 46.70
C GLY A 330 4.13 -4.35 47.08
N ILE A 331 3.95 -5.27 46.12
CA ILE A 331 4.15 -6.71 46.35
C ILE A 331 5.63 -7.01 46.67
N VAL A 332 6.56 -6.45 45.92
CA VAL A 332 8.01 -6.60 46.18
C VAL A 332 8.34 -6.07 47.58
N GLY A 333 7.82 -4.91 47.96
CA GLY A 333 7.98 -4.33 49.29
C GLY A 333 7.38 -5.21 50.40
N ALA A 334 6.22 -5.83 50.14
CA ALA A 334 5.60 -6.77 51.10
C ALA A 334 6.46 -8.04 51.30
N LEU A 335 7.01 -8.57 50.21
CA LEU A 335 7.90 -9.74 50.30
C LEU A 335 9.20 -9.43 51.02
N THR A 336 9.83 -8.29 50.78
CA THR A 336 11.01 -7.83 51.48
C THR A 336 10.71 -7.56 52.98
N GLY A 337 9.58 -6.89 53.25
CA GLY A 337 9.10 -6.68 54.62
C GLY A 337 8.83 -7.94 55.40
N ALA A 338 8.26 -8.96 54.73
CA ALA A 338 8.06 -10.30 55.31
C ALA A 338 9.41 -10.99 55.63
N GLY A 339 10.40 -10.91 54.72
CA GLY A 339 11.75 -11.43 54.93
C GLY A 339 12.44 -10.79 56.13
N VAL A 340 12.34 -9.45 56.26
CA VAL A 340 12.90 -8.71 57.41
C VAL A 340 12.18 -9.07 58.72
N ALA A 341 10.86 -9.24 58.71
CA ALA A 341 10.11 -9.67 59.90
C ALA A 341 10.49 -11.07 60.37
N LEU A 342 10.78 -11.99 59.45
CA LEU A 342 11.23 -13.34 59.73
C LEU A 342 12.67 -13.37 60.30
N THR A 343 13.61 -12.61 59.77
CA THR A 343 15.01 -12.57 60.22
C THR A 343 15.14 -11.89 61.59
N ARG A 344 14.37 -10.85 61.87
CA ARG A 344 14.39 -10.12 63.16
C ARG A 344 13.95 -11.01 64.33
N ARG A 345 12.98 -11.93 64.11
CA ARG A 345 12.56 -12.91 65.14
C ARG A 345 13.59 -14.02 65.41
N ARG A 346 14.54 -14.25 64.49
CA ARG A 346 15.58 -15.28 64.64
C ARG A 346 16.75 -14.75 65.46
N SER A 347 16.82 -13.43 65.69
CA SER A 347 17.86 -12.78 66.50
C SER A 347 17.43 -12.43 67.94
N ASP A 348 16.11 -12.54 68.23
CA ASP A 348 15.56 -12.49 69.60
C ASP A 348 15.26 -13.94 70.08
#